data_946a12aa8dd995a6818c41d37a8e95db
#
_entry.id   946a12aa8dd995a6818c41d37a8e95db
#
_cell.length_a   1.000
_cell.length_b   1.000
_cell.length_c   1.000
_cell.angle_alpha   90.00
_cell.angle_beta   90.00
_cell.angle_gamma   90.00
#
_symmetry.space_group_name_H-M   'P 1'
#
loop_
_entity.id
_entity.type
_entity.pdbx_description
1 polymer ?
#
loop_
_entity_poly.entity_id
_entity_poly.type
_entity_poly.pdbx_seq_one_letter_code
_entity_poly.pdbx_strand_id
1 'polypeptide(L)'
;MEPRRTILLLHHDAQLLDLLTRMFEARGFAVNLAATPMQARTLLAADRPLDVVVAAWDGAHNLGGEIYRWALEHRFELRDRFVFVGEEVPMEFDRIVAGRCLLVRPSDTPEIMRVAEATAIRSHRARTADPEPVWSQTGRPTLLLADDDPALLEVMSDLLTDHGWSVTPVDSGNAATEALDKVDYDVILCDWHMANGSGGHVFNWVVTFRPWLLDRVVFLAERPNDGAERIVQGRPVFAKGADSDKLLDALRAIAPPKKRAP
;
A
#
# COMPACT_ATOMS: atom_id res chain seq x y z
N MET A 1 -1.00 -20.81 -16.63
CA MET A 1 -2.37 -20.62 -16.12
C MET A 1 -2.28 -19.45 -15.16
N GLU A 2 -2.88 -18.31 -15.50
CA GLU A 2 -2.86 -17.16 -14.60
C GLU A 2 -3.44 -17.53 -13.23
N PRO A 3 -2.80 -17.13 -12.13
CA PRO A 3 -3.32 -17.40 -10.80
C PRO A 3 -4.69 -16.73 -10.64
N ARG A 4 -5.68 -17.50 -10.20
CA ARG A 4 -7.03 -16.97 -9.97
C ARG A 4 -6.99 -15.90 -8.89
N ARG A 5 -7.71 -14.82 -9.09
CA ARG A 5 -7.95 -13.80 -8.06
C ARG A 5 -8.77 -14.41 -6.92
N THR A 6 -8.41 -14.07 -5.69
CA THR A 6 -9.02 -14.63 -4.49
C THR A 6 -9.81 -13.57 -3.73
N ILE A 7 -11.01 -13.93 -3.30
CA ILE A 7 -11.89 -13.08 -2.52
C ILE A 7 -12.34 -13.78 -1.23
N LEU A 8 -12.43 -13.02 -0.15
CA LEU A 8 -13.13 -13.42 1.07
C LEU A 8 -14.43 -12.62 1.17
N LEU A 9 -15.55 -13.32 1.26
CA LEU A 9 -16.87 -12.75 1.54
C LEU A 9 -17.22 -13.00 3.00
N LEU A 10 -17.45 -11.94 3.75
CA LEU A 10 -17.80 -11.96 5.16
C LEU A 10 -19.14 -11.24 5.38
N HIS A 11 -20.20 -11.98 5.53
CA HIS A 11 -21.53 -11.43 5.78
C HIS A 11 -22.38 -12.41 6.60
N HIS A 12 -23.33 -11.89 7.39
CA HIS A 12 -24.28 -12.71 8.16
C HIS A 12 -25.49 -13.16 7.34
N ASP A 13 -25.84 -12.41 6.28
CA ASP A 13 -26.94 -12.76 5.38
C ASP A 13 -26.49 -13.84 4.38
N ALA A 14 -27.05 -15.04 4.55
CA ALA A 14 -26.75 -16.20 3.71
C ALA A 14 -27.23 -16.04 2.25
N GLN A 15 -28.32 -15.27 2.03
CA GLN A 15 -28.83 -15.06 0.67
C GLN A 15 -27.90 -14.14 -0.13
N LEU A 16 -27.42 -13.07 0.50
CA LEU A 16 -26.44 -12.17 -0.11
C LEU A 16 -25.11 -12.88 -0.36
N LEU A 17 -24.65 -13.71 0.59
CA LEU A 17 -23.44 -14.52 0.40
C LEU A 17 -23.57 -15.48 -0.80
N ASP A 18 -24.70 -16.18 -0.92
CA ASP A 18 -24.94 -17.10 -2.04
C ASP A 18 -24.97 -16.35 -3.39
N LEU A 19 -25.65 -15.20 -3.43
CA LEU A 19 -25.71 -14.36 -4.62
C LEU A 19 -24.32 -13.87 -5.03
N LEU A 20 -23.58 -13.25 -4.11
CA LEU A 20 -22.23 -12.73 -4.39
C LEU A 20 -21.26 -13.86 -4.77
N THR A 21 -21.38 -15.02 -4.12
CA THR A 21 -20.54 -16.19 -4.46
C THR A 21 -20.70 -16.57 -5.93
N ARG A 22 -21.92 -16.78 -6.38
CA ARG A 22 -22.18 -17.14 -7.79
C ARG A 22 -21.70 -16.08 -8.76
N MET A 23 -21.86 -14.80 -8.40
CA MET A 23 -21.44 -13.69 -9.26
C MET A 23 -19.92 -13.59 -9.37
N PHE A 24 -19.17 -13.78 -8.28
CA PHE A 24 -17.71 -13.75 -8.30
C PHE A 24 -17.11 -15.01 -8.94
N GLU A 25 -17.67 -16.19 -8.66
CA GLU A 25 -17.25 -17.44 -9.32
C GLU A 25 -17.43 -17.38 -10.85
N ALA A 26 -18.57 -16.82 -11.31
CA ALA A 26 -18.82 -16.61 -12.75
C ALA A 26 -17.80 -15.67 -13.40
N ARG A 27 -17.11 -14.83 -12.61
CA ARG A 27 -16.02 -13.95 -13.05
C ARG A 27 -14.61 -14.54 -12.81
N GLY A 28 -14.54 -15.81 -12.44
CA GLY A 28 -13.29 -16.57 -12.29
C GLY A 28 -12.56 -16.33 -10.97
N PHE A 29 -13.21 -15.76 -9.94
CA PHE A 29 -12.63 -15.66 -8.61
C PHE A 29 -12.64 -17.02 -7.88
N ALA A 30 -11.63 -17.22 -7.04
CA ALA A 30 -11.66 -18.24 -6.00
C ALA A 30 -12.29 -17.61 -4.75
N VAL A 31 -13.50 -18.06 -4.39
CA VAL A 31 -14.30 -17.48 -3.32
C VAL A 31 -14.09 -18.23 -2.02
N ASN A 32 -13.78 -17.52 -0.94
CA ASN A 32 -13.78 -18.00 0.42
C ASN A 32 -14.94 -17.35 1.18
N LEU A 33 -15.61 -18.10 2.04
CA LEU A 33 -16.80 -17.66 2.77
C LEU A 33 -16.54 -17.66 4.27
N ALA A 34 -17.00 -16.61 4.94
CA ALA A 34 -17.08 -16.57 6.39
C ALA A 34 -18.41 -15.91 6.82
N ALA A 35 -19.13 -16.58 7.71
CA ALA A 35 -20.34 -16.03 8.32
C ALA A 35 -20.08 -15.49 9.73
N THR A 36 -18.89 -15.75 10.29
CA THR A 36 -18.50 -15.35 11.65
C THR A 36 -17.07 -14.77 11.68
N PRO A 37 -16.77 -13.91 12.67
CA PRO A 37 -15.40 -13.39 12.85
C PRO A 37 -14.36 -14.49 13.01
N MET A 38 -14.69 -15.55 13.72
CA MET A 38 -13.79 -16.68 13.94
C MET A 38 -13.40 -17.38 12.63
N GLN A 39 -14.38 -17.64 11.75
CA GLN A 39 -14.12 -18.22 10.43
C GLN A 39 -13.26 -17.29 9.59
N ALA A 40 -13.57 -15.98 9.58
CA ALA A 40 -12.79 -15.00 8.85
C ALA A 40 -11.34 -14.94 9.34
N ARG A 41 -11.10 -14.89 10.65
CA ARG A 41 -9.74 -14.91 11.24
C ARG A 41 -8.98 -16.18 10.86
N THR A 42 -9.63 -17.34 10.87
CA THR A 42 -9.00 -18.62 10.45
C THR A 42 -8.55 -18.57 8.99
N LEU A 43 -9.40 -18.02 8.10
CA LEU A 43 -9.07 -17.86 6.69
C LEU A 43 -7.98 -16.81 6.45
N LEU A 44 -8.02 -15.73 7.21
CA LEU A 44 -7.01 -14.66 7.13
C LEU A 44 -5.67 -15.06 7.74
N ALA A 45 -5.66 -15.87 8.78
CA ALA A 45 -4.45 -16.39 9.42
C ALA A 45 -3.72 -17.42 8.54
N ALA A 46 -4.43 -18.09 7.63
CA ALA A 46 -3.79 -18.94 6.63
C ALA A 46 -2.99 -18.03 5.68
N ASP A 47 -1.70 -18.33 5.52
CA ASP A 47 -0.81 -17.58 4.62
C ASP A 47 -1.13 -17.88 3.14
N ARG A 48 -2.36 -17.52 2.76
CA ARG A 48 -2.88 -17.67 1.39
C ARG A 48 -3.03 -16.29 0.77
N PRO A 49 -2.72 -16.17 -0.52
CA PRO A 49 -2.92 -14.92 -1.22
C PRO A 49 -4.41 -14.55 -1.22
N LEU A 50 -4.70 -13.31 -0.86
CA LEU A 50 -6.05 -12.75 -0.83
C LEU A 50 -6.02 -11.38 -1.51
N ASP A 51 -6.86 -11.20 -2.54
CA ASP A 51 -6.85 -9.99 -3.35
C ASP A 51 -7.88 -8.96 -2.87
N VAL A 52 -9.00 -9.41 -2.31
CA VAL A 52 -10.04 -8.53 -1.77
C VAL A 52 -10.85 -9.21 -0.66
N VAL A 53 -11.29 -8.43 0.30
CA VAL A 53 -12.24 -8.81 1.36
C VAL A 53 -13.50 -7.97 1.22
N VAL A 54 -14.63 -8.59 1.00
CA VAL A 54 -15.95 -7.93 1.06
C VAL A 54 -16.58 -8.28 2.40
N ALA A 55 -16.77 -7.29 3.26
CA ALA A 55 -17.17 -7.51 4.65
C ALA A 55 -18.38 -6.66 5.04
N ALA A 56 -19.34 -7.27 5.72
CA ALA A 56 -20.49 -6.57 6.27
C ALA A 56 -20.05 -5.51 7.28
N TRP A 57 -20.59 -4.30 7.15
CA TRP A 57 -20.48 -3.24 8.13
C TRP A 57 -21.86 -2.92 8.68
N ASP A 58 -22.26 -3.63 9.71
CA ASP A 58 -23.52 -3.45 10.41
C ASP A 58 -23.29 -2.97 11.83
N GLY A 59 -23.95 -1.89 12.23
CA GLY A 59 -23.66 -1.13 13.44
C GLY A 59 -23.64 -1.93 14.75
N ALA A 60 -24.48 -2.95 14.91
CA ALA A 60 -24.58 -3.70 16.16
C ALA A 60 -23.58 -4.86 16.30
N HIS A 61 -23.20 -5.47 15.21
CA HIS A 61 -22.30 -6.63 15.20
C HIS A 61 -20.98 -6.37 14.49
N ASN A 62 -20.87 -5.28 13.76
CA ASN A 62 -19.68 -4.76 13.06
C ASN A 62 -18.61 -5.81 12.69
N LEU A 63 -19.06 -6.89 12.04
CA LEU A 63 -18.19 -7.98 11.62
C LEU A 63 -16.98 -7.47 10.83
N GLY A 64 -17.24 -6.58 9.90
CA GLY A 64 -16.19 -5.98 9.05
C GLY A 64 -15.21 -5.16 9.86
N GLY A 65 -15.68 -4.32 10.78
CA GLY A 65 -14.82 -3.50 11.62
C GLY A 65 -13.96 -4.30 12.61
N GLU A 66 -14.49 -5.40 13.15
CA GLU A 66 -13.74 -6.31 14.01
C GLU A 66 -12.62 -7.00 13.23
N ILE A 67 -12.95 -7.54 12.05
CA ILE A 67 -11.99 -8.25 11.21
C ILE A 67 -10.98 -7.29 10.59
N TYR A 68 -11.39 -6.07 10.25
CA TYR A 68 -10.48 -5.05 9.76
C TYR A 68 -9.43 -4.67 10.81
N ARG A 69 -9.85 -4.41 12.08
CA ARG A 69 -8.90 -4.15 13.18
C ARG A 69 -7.94 -5.31 13.39
N TRP A 70 -8.46 -6.54 13.38
CA TRP A 70 -7.61 -7.72 13.47
C TRP A 70 -6.61 -7.79 12.31
N ALA A 71 -7.04 -7.47 11.07
CA ALA A 71 -6.16 -7.44 9.92
C ALA A 71 -5.08 -6.35 10.04
N LEU A 72 -5.41 -5.17 10.56
CA LEU A 72 -4.41 -4.12 10.81
C LEU A 72 -3.29 -4.57 11.80
N GLU A 73 -3.63 -5.44 12.74
CA GLU A 73 -2.67 -5.95 13.74
C GLU A 73 -1.83 -7.14 13.22
N HIS A 74 -2.40 -8.00 12.36
CA HIS A 74 -1.81 -9.30 12.02
C HIS A 74 -1.49 -9.46 10.52
N ARG A 75 -2.19 -8.74 9.65
CA ARG A 75 -2.12 -8.81 8.19
C ARG A 75 -2.25 -7.41 7.58
N PHE A 76 -1.37 -6.51 8.00
CA PHE A 76 -1.43 -5.08 7.64
C PHE A 76 -1.48 -4.83 6.12
N GLU A 77 -0.90 -5.73 5.32
CA GLU A 77 -0.94 -5.68 3.86
C GLU A 77 -2.36 -5.81 3.26
N LEU A 78 -3.33 -6.23 4.06
CA LEU A 78 -4.74 -6.31 3.65
C LEU A 78 -5.51 -5.00 3.85
N ARG A 79 -4.92 -3.99 4.47
CA ARG A 79 -5.57 -2.74 4.89
C ARG A 79 -6.41 -2.07 3.80
N ASP A 80 -5.91 -2.01 2.57
CA ASP A 80 -6.59 -1.37 1.43
C ASP A 80 -7.33 -2.37 0.52
N ARG A 81 -7.51 -3.61 0.98
CA ARG A 81 -8.21 -4.67 0.24
C ARG A 81 -9.63 -4.90 0.72
N PHE A 82 -10.10 -4.11 1.69
CA PHE A 82 -11.46 -4.23 2.19
C PHE A 82 -12.44 -3.39 1.37
N VAL A 83 -13.59 -3.99 1.09
CA VAL A 83 -14.80 -3.34 0.61
C VAL A 83 -15.88 -3.64 1.64
N PHE A 84 -16.40 -2.61 2.25
CA PHE A 84 -17.44 -2.77 3.26
C PHE A 84 -18.83 -2.70 2.63
N VAL A 85 -19.74 -3.52 3.15
CA VAL A 85 -21.15 -3.55 2.73
C VAL A 85 -22.03 -3.18 3.91
N GLY A 86 -22.74 -2.03 3.80
CA GLY A 86 -23.57 -1.51 4.88
C GLY A 86 -24.53 -0.44 4.37
N GLU A 87 -25.64 -0.24 5.11
CA GLU A 87 -26.71 0.71 4.71
C GLU A 87 -26.29 2.17 4.89
N GLU A 88 -25.51 2.45 5.94
CA GLU A 88 -25.11 3.81 6.29
C GLU A 88 -23.61 3.88 6.58
N VAL A 89 -22.98 5.00 6.25
CA VAL A 89 -21.59 5.30 6.65
C VAL A 89 -21.62 5.81 8.10
N PRO A 90 -21.13 5.01 9.07
CA PRO A 90 -21.10 5.45 10.46
C PRO A 90 -20.13 6.62 10.63
N MET A 91 -20.41 7.54 11.57
CA MET A 91 -19.50 8.66 11.91
C MET A 91 -18.10 8.19 12.34
N GLU A 92 -17.98 6.93 12.76
CA GLU A 92 -16.73 6.31 13.22
C GLU A 92 -15.94 5.65 12.07
N PHE A 93 -16.54 5.54 10.88
CA PHE A 93 -15.93 4.84 9.74
C PHE A 93 -14.53 5.40 9.43
N ASP A 94 -14.42 6.71 9.27
CA ASP A 94 -13.16 7.39 8.97
C ASP A 94 -12.11 7.32 10.10
N ARG A 95 -12.55 7.01 11.31
CA ARG A 95 -11.63 6.80 12.46
C ARG A 95 -11.08 5.38 12.54
N ILE A 96 -11.85 4.41 12.05
CA ILE A 96 -11.51 2.98 12.12
C ILE A 96 -10.80 2.56 10.82
N VAL A 97 -11.26 3.08 9.69
CA VAL A 97 -10.76 2.68 8.38
C VAL A 97 -9.60 3.58 7.96
N ALA A 98 -8.41 3.07 8.20
CA ALA A 98 -7.17 3.70 7.75
C ALA A 98 -6.84 3.21 6.34
N GLY A 99 -7.32 3.88 5.30
CA GLY A 99 -6.98 3.49 3.93
C GLY A 99 -8.08 3.75 2.90
N ARG A 100 -7.89 3.25 1.69
CA ARG A 100 -8.80 3.44 0.55
C ARG A 100 -9.95 2.41 0.53
N CYS A 101 -10.55 2.13 1.67
CA CYS A 101 -11.70 1.25 1.73
C CYS A 101 -12.97 2.01 1.39
N LEU A 102 -13.87 1.36 0.68
CA LEU A 102 -15.16 1.92 0.30
C LEU A 102 -16.28 1.17 1.02
N LEU A 103 -17.34 1.88 1.38
CA LEU A 103 -18.56 1.31 1.89
C LEU A 103 -19.64 1.41 0.81
N VAL A 104 -20.26 0.28 0.48
CA VAL A 104 -21.26 0.14 -0.57
C VAL A 104 -22.54 -0.41 0.05
N ARG A 105 -23.71 0.03 -0.44
CA ARG A 105 -24.99 -0.47 0.06
C ARG A 105 -25.25 -1.93 -0.34
N PRO A 106 -25.83 -2.76 0.52
CA PRO A 106 -26.14 -4.17 0.20
C PRO A 106 -27.06 -4.32 -1.01
N SER A 107 -27.97 -3.35 -1.21
CA SER A 107 -28.92 -3.31 -2.34
C SER A 107 -28.24 -3.02 -3.68
N ASP A 108 -27.03 -2.44 -3.68
CA ASP A 108 -26.29 -2.11 -4.90
C ASP A 108 -25.24 -3.18 -5.25
N THR A 109 -25.75 -4.37 -5.57
CA THR A 109 -24.91 -5.51 -5.96
C THR A 109 -23.98 -5.20 -7.15
N PRO A 110 -24.40 -4.47 -8.21
CA PRO A 110 -23.49 -4.09 -9.29
C PRO A 110 -22.31 -3.25 -8.81
N GLU A 111 -22.53 -2.32 -7.88
CA GLU A 111 -21.47 -1.49 -7.32
C GLU A 111 -20.53 -2.29 -6.41
N ILE A 112 -21.06 -3.21 -5.59
CA ILE A 112 -20.23 -4.15 -4.80
C ILE A 112 -19.27 -4.90 -5.74
N MET A 113 -19.80 -5.44 -6.84
CA MET A 113 -19.02 -6.17 -7.82
C MET A 113 -17.93 -5.29 -8.45
N ARG A 114 -18.30 -4.09 -8.91
CA ARG A 114 -17.38 -3.15 -9.55
C ARG A 114 -16.22 -2.74 -8.64
N VAL A 115 -16.53 -2.39 -7.39
CA VAL A 115 -15.54 -1.95 -6.41
C VAL A 115 -14.63 -3.11 -5.98
N ALA A 116 -15.20 -4.29 -5.74
CA ALA A 116 -14.42 -5.46 -5.36
C ALA A 116 -13.51 -5.94 -6.50
N GLU A 117 -13.98 -5.93 -7.75
CA GLU A 117 -13.16 -6.26 -8.92
C GLU A 117 -12.01 -5.27 -9.10
N ALA A 118 -12.27 -3.97 -9.01
CA ALA A 118 -11.24 -2.94 -9.11
C ALA A 118 -10.18 -3.09 -8.00
N THR A 119 -10.63 -3.37 -6.77
CA THR A 119 -9.72 -3.63 -5.63
C THR A 119 -8.91 -4.89 -5.85
N ALA A 120 -9.53 -5.98 -6.29
CA ALA A 120 -8.85 -7.24 -6.55
C ALA A 120 -7.82 -7.13 -7.69
N ILE A 121 -8.15 -6.43 -8.78
CA ILE A 121 -7.21 -6.20 -9.90
C ILE A 121 -5.99 -5.44 -9.41
N ARG A 122 -6.18 -4.38 -8.65
CA ARG A 122 -5.09 -3.57 -8.09
C ARG A 122 -4.20 -4.41 -7.17
N SER A 123 -4.80 -5.14 -6.23
CA SER A 123 -4.09 -5.99 -5.28
C SER A 123 -3.38 -7.17 -5.95
N HIS A 124 -4.02 -7.78 -6.95
CA HIS A 124 -3.44 -8.88 -7.72
C HIS A 124 -2.22 -8.42 -8.52
N ARG A 125 -2.32 -7.27 -9.20
CA ARG A 125 -1.18 -6.66 -9.90
C ARG A 125 -0.03 -6.35 -8.95
N ALA A 126 -0.32 -5.76 -7.79
CA ALA A 126 0.70 -5.46 -6.78
C ALA A 126 1.42 -6.73 -6.27
N ARG A 127 0.74 -7.87 -6.23
CA ARG A 127 1.30 -9.15 -5.77
C ARG A 127 2.01 -9.96 -6.86
N THR A 128 1.53 -9.88 -8.12
CA THR A 128 2.02 -10.72 -9.24
C THR A 128 2.93 -9.97 -10.19
N ALA A 129 3.01 -8.64 -10.07
CA ALA A 129 3.99 -7.89 -10.81
C ALA A 129 5.38 -8.32 -10.32
N ASP A 130 6.10 -9.06 -11.15
CA ASP A 130 7.56 -9.08 -11.05
C ASP A 130 8.00 -7.63 -11.25
N PRO A 131 8.64 -6.99 -10.28
CA PRO A 131 9.12 -5.65 -10.47
C PRO A 131 10.28 -5.74 -11.46
N GLU A 132 10.00 -5.61 -12.75
CA GLU A 132 11.06 -5.20 -13.66
C GLU A 132 11.47 -3.80 -13.21
N PRO A 133 12.68 -3.60 -12.69
CA PRO A 133 13.15 -2.27 -12.35
C PRO A 133 13.05 -1.43 -13.62
N VAL A 134 12.25 -0.37 -13.57
CA VAL A 134 12.16 0.59 -14.66
C VAL A 134 13.46 1.39 -14.64
N TRP A 135 14.47 0.83 -15.28
CA TRP A 135 15.72 1.54 -15.49
C TRP A 135 15.42 2.82 -16.28
N SER A 136 15.92 3.94 -15.79
CA SER A 136 15.82 5.16 -16.58
C SER A 136 16.42 4.89 -17.97
N GLN A 137 15.84 5.48 -18.99
CA GLN A 137 16.36 5.40 -20.37
C GLN A 137 17.84 5.86 -20.47
N THR A 138 18.35 6.52 -19.43
CA THR A 138 19.72 7.02 -19.31
C THR A 138 20.71 6.00 -18.72
N GLY A 139 20.23 4.81 -18.27
CA GLY A 139 21.06 3.81 -17.58
C GLY A 139 21.52 4.24 -16.18
N ARG A 140 20.95 5.32 -15.62
CA ARG A 140 21.17 5.79 -14.26
C ARG A 140 20.13 5.19 -13.32
N PRO A 141 20.45 4.87 -12.06
CA PRO A 141 19.44 4.46 -11.10
C PRO A 141 18.44 5.59 -10.86
N THR A 142 17.17 5.23 -10.72
CA THR A 142 16.06 6.17 -10.50
C THR A 142 15.84 6.39 -9.01
N LEU A 143 15.60 7.65 -8.62
CA LEU A 143 15.35 8.03 -7.24
C LEU A 143 14.12 8.95 -7.17
N LEU A 144 13.14 8.57 -6.36
CA LEU A 144 12.04 9.46 -5.96
C LEU A 144 12.47 10.23 -4.72
N LEU A 145 12.49 11.57 -4.82
CA LEU A 145 12.79 12.47 -3.71
C LEU A 145 11.52 13.21 -3.30
N ALA A 146 11.03 12.96 -2.08
CA ALA A 146 9.84 13.60 -1.54
C ALA A 146 10.18 14.46 -0.32
N ASP A 147 9.95 15.76 -0.43
CA ASP A 147 10.12 16.76 0.66
C ASP A 147 9.22 17.96 0.36
N ASP A 148 8.62 18.59 1.36
CA ASP A 148 7.77 19.78 1.16
C ASP A 148 8.56 21.10 1.24
N ASP A 149 9.86 21.04 1.51
CA ASP A 149 10.75 22.21 1.43
C ASP A 149 11.34 22.33 0.01
N PRO A 150 10.93 23.35 -0.78
CA PRO A 150 11.40 23.50 -2.16
C PRO A 150 12.90 23.79 -2.26
N ALA A 151 13.49 24.45 -1.27
CA ALA A 151 14.92 24.75 -1.28
C ALA A 151 15.72 23.46 -1.04
N LEU A 152 15.26 22.58 -0.16
CA LEU A 152 15.87 21.29 0.08
C LEU A 152 15.72 20.36 -1.13
N LEU A 153 14.54 20.37 -1.77
CA LEU A 153 14.31 19.62 -3.02
C LEU A 153 15.30 20.00 -4.12
N GLU A 154 15.54 21.30 -4.32
CA GLU A 154 16.49 21.81 -5.32
C GLU A 154 17.90 21.35 -5.01
N VAL A 155 18.40 21.63 -3.80
CA VAL A 155 19.77 21.29 -3.39
C VAL A 155 20.02 19.79 -3.42
N MET A 156 19.07 18.98 -2.92
CA MET A 156 19.22 17.53 -2.91
C MET A 156 19.10 16.92 -4.30
N SER A 157 18.25 17.49 -5.17
CA SER A 157 18.15 17.03 -6.56
C SER A 157 19.44 17.25 -7.33
N ASP A 158 20.06 18.41 -7.17
CA ASP A 158 21.35 18.71 -7.78
C ASP A 158 22.44 17.78 -7.26
N LEU A 159 22.57 17.65 -5.94
CA LEU A 159 23.53 16.76 -5.31
C LEU A 159 23.39 15.31 -5.81
N LEU A 160 22.18 14.77 -5.81
CA LEU A 160 21.94 13.39 -6.24
C LEU A 160 22.18 13.21 -7.74
N THR A 161 21.83 14.20 -8.55
CA THR A 161 22.05 14.17 -10.01
C THR A 161 23.55 14.18 -10.33
N ASP A 162 24.34 14.98 -9.64
CA ASP A 162 25.81 15.03 -9.78
C ASP A 162 26.45 13.70 -9.37
N HIS A 163 25.82 12.98 -8.42
CA HIS A 163 26.26 11.65 -7.99
C HIS A 163 25.68 10.51 -8.84
N GLY A 164 25.05 10.82 -9.98
CA GLY A 164 24.68 9.87 -11.02
C GLY A 164 23.30 9.28 -10.90
N TRP A 165 22.42 9.87 -10.10
CA TRP A 165 21.00 9.47 -10.00
C TRP A 165 20.13 10.16 -11.06
N SER A 166 19.05 9.50 -11.45
CA SER A 166 17.93 10.11 -12.18
C SER A 166 16.86 10.46 -11.15
N VAL A 167 16.80 11.72 -10.74
CA VAL A 167 15.95 12.17 -9.63
C VAL A 167 14.58 12.62 -10.14
N THR A 168 13.52 12.21 -9.46
CA THR A 168 12.16 12.72 -9.60
C THR A 168 11.78 13.41 -8.30
N PRO A 169 11.87 14.75 -8.22
CA PRO A 169 11.45 15.48 -7.03
C PRO A 169 9.93 15.63 -6.98
N VAL A 170 9.36 15.51 -5.78
CA VAL A 170 7.93 15.75 -5.47
C VAL A 170 7.81 16.46 -4.14
N ASP A 171 6.82 17.34 -4.03
CA ASP A 171 6.65 18.28 -2.91
C ASP A 171 5.73 17.77 -1.79
N SER A 172 5.29 16.52 -1.85
CA SER A 172 4.36 15.99 -0.85
C SER A 172 4.30 14.46 -0.89
N GLY A 173 3.83 13.87 0.21
CA GLY A 173 3.58 12.42 0.27
C GLY A 173 2.47 11.96 -0.67
N ASN A 174 1.48 12.81 -0.94
CA ASN A 174 0.43 12.50 -1.93
C ASN A 174 1.03 12.45 -3.33
N ALA A 175 1.85 13.43 -3.72
CA ALA A 175 2.55 13.42 -5.00
C ALA A 175 3.52 12.23 -5.11
N ALA A 176 4.19 11.85 -4.00
CA ALA A 176 5.03 10.67 -3.97
C ALA A 176 4.25 9.38 -4.25
N THR A 177 3.09 9.20 -3.60
CA THR A 177 2.25 8.02 -3.86
C THR A 177 1.67 7.99 -5.27
N GLU A 178 1.34 9.15 -5.86
CA GLU A 178 0.93 9.25 -7.25
C GLU A 178 2.05 8.89 -8.24
N ALA A 179 3.28 9.28 -7.93
CA ALA A 179 4.45 8.92 -8.73
C ALA A 179 4.71 7.40 -8.65
N LEU A 180 4.66 6.84 -7.44
CA LEU A 180 4.82 5.41 -7.18
C LEU A 180 3.70 4.55 -7.79
N ASP A 181 2.52 5.10 -8.00
CA ASP A 181 1.42 4.38 -8.68
C ASP A 181 1.71 4.17 -10.17
N LYS A 182 2.51 5.03 -10.75
CA LYS A 182 2.84 5.02 -12.19
C LYS A 182 4.12 4.25 -12.50
N VAL A 183 5.14 4.36 -11.63
CA VAL A 183 6.50 3.85 -11.89
C VAL A 183 7.12 3.34 -10.59
N ASP A 184 7.87 2.24 -10.67
CA ASP A 184 8.75 1.79 -9.59
C ASP A 184 10.09 2.53 -9.66
N TYR A 185 10.58 2.96 -8.51
CA TYR A 185 11.88 3.60 -8.37
C TYR A 185 12.90 2.64 -7.75
N ASP A 186 14.18 2.83 -8.09
CA ASP A 186 15.26 2.05 -7.51
C ASP A 186 15.48 2.40 -6.04
N VAL A 187 15.27 3.68 -5.69
CA VAL A 187 15.31 4.18 -4.31
C VAL A 187 14.24 5.24 -4.10
N ILE A 188 13.67 5.27 -2.91
CA ILE A 188 12.72 6.27 -2.44
C ILE A 188 13.35 6.98 -1.24
N LEU A 189 13.66 8.27 -1.38
CA LEU A 189 14.12 9.13 -0.29
C LEU A 189 12.99 10.07 0.09
N CYS A 190 12.47 9.94 1.30
CA CYS A 190 11.24 10.61 1.71
C CYS A 190 11.41 11.32 3.04
N ASP A 191 11.04 12.60 3.09
CA ASP A 191 10.89 13.30 4.36
C ASP A 191 9.78 12.66 5.20
N TRP A 192 10.04 12.58 6.51
CA TRP A 192 9.07 12.05 7.46
C TRP A 192 7.92 13.02 7.72
N HIS A 193 8.19 14.32 7.75
CA HIS A 193 7.21 15.36 8.05
C HIS A 193 6.92 16.23 6.82
N MET A 194 5.84 15.94 6.14
CA MET A 194 5.33 16.72 5.01
C MET A 194 3.88 17.14 5.25
N ALA A 195 3.50 18.32 4.79
CA ALA A 195 2.18 18.91 5.01
C ALA A 195 1.05 18.10 4.35
N ASN A 196 1.25 17.61 3.12
CA ASN A 196 0.24 16.90 2.33
C ASN A 196 0.61 15.42 2.17
N GLY A 197 0.46 14.66 3.24
CA GLY A 197 0.86 13.25 3.29
C GLY A 197 2.28 13.06 3.83
N SER A 198 2.39 12.56 5.06
CA SER A 198 3.67 12.34 5.74
C SER A 198 4.46 11.18 5.14
N GLY A 199 5.74 11.04 5.51
CA GLY A 199 6.55 9.86 5.21
C GLY A 199 5.92 8.56 5.70
N GLY A 200 5.21 8.60 6.84
CA GLY A 200 4.40 7.47 7.32
C GLY A 200 3.26 7.11 6.38
N HIS A 201 2.64 8.10 5.72
CA HIS A 201 1.65 7.86 4.67
C HIS A 201 2.29 7.15 3.46
N VAL A 202 3.43 7.63 2.98
CA VAL A 202 4.19 7.01 1.88
C VAL A 202 4.61 5.59 2.24
N PHE A 203 5.17 5.40 3.44
CA PHE A 203 5.54 4.07 3.94
C PHE A 203 4.38 3.09 3.93
N ASN A 204 3.26 3.49 4.50
CA ASN A 204 2.05 2.69 4.54
C ASN A 204 1.52 2.38 3.13
N TRP A 205 1.61 3.33 2.21
CA TRP A 205 1.24 3.13 0.81
C TRP A 205 2.16 2.08 0.16
N VAL A 206 3.48 2.18 0.36
CA VAL A 206 4.47 1.21 -0.16
C VAL A 206 4.22 -0.18 0.42
N VAL A 207 4.04 -0.31 1.74
CA VAL A 207 3.69 -1.59 2.38
C VAL A 207 2.49 -2.25 1.71
N THR A 208 1.51 -1.45 1.34
CA THR A 208 0.22 -1.93 0.83
C THR A 208 0.25 -2.27 -0.67
N PHE A 209 0.83 -1.38 -1.47
CA PHE A 209 0.69 -1.43 -2.93
C PHE A 209 1.96 -1.84 -3.65
N ARG A 210 3.12 -1.67 -3.02
CA ARG A 210 4.45 -1.96 -3.59
C ARG A 210 5.38 -2.58 -2.54
N PRO A 211 4.98 -3.70 -1.88
CA PRO A 211 5.78 -4.28 -0.79
C PRO A 211 7.21 -4.65 -1.19
N TRP A 212 7.46 -4.91 -2.47
CA TRP A 212 8.81 -5.15 -3.00
C TRP A 212 9.71 -3.91 -3.02
N LEU A 213 9.15 -2.71 -2.83
CA LEU A 213 9.91 -1.46 -2.68
C LEU A 213 10.28 -1.15 -1.22
N LEU A 214 9.83 -1.95 -0.25
CA LEU A 214 10.06 -1.69 1.17
C LEU A 214 11.53 -1.53 1.52
N ASP A 215 12.39 -2.38 0.94
CA ASP A 215 13.83 -2.33 1.20
C ASP A 215 14.54 -1.21 0.43
N ARG A 216 13.79 -0.43 -0.37
CA ARG A 216 14.29 0.69 -1.15
C ARG A 216 13.90 2.05 -0.56
N VAL A 217 13.20 2.07 0.58
CA VAL A 217 12.75 3.31 1.21
C VAL A 217 13.74 3.76 2.27
N VAL A 218 14.14 5.02 2.17
CA VAL A 218 14.98 5.74 3.13
C VAL A 218 14.22 6.97 3.59
N PHE A 219 14.24 7.25 4.88
CA PHE A 219 13.57 8.42 5.43
C PHE A 219 14.55 9.50 5.88
N LEU A 220 14.15 10.74 5.70
CA LEU A 220 14.76 11.90 6.33
C LEU A 220 13.86 12.36 7.47
N ALA A 221 14.42 12.74 8.59
CA ALA A 221 13.69 13.30 9.71
C ALA A 221 14.51 14.42 10.35
N GLU A 222 13.87 15.41 10.94
CA GLU A 222 14.61 16.46 11.66
C GLU A 222 15.38 15.89 12.84
N ARG A 223 14.77 14.91 13.53
CA ARG A 223 15.38 14.15 14.62
C ARG A 223 15.16 12.66 14.43
N PRO A 224 16.19 11.81 14.52
CA PRO A 224 16.04 10.37 14.37
C PRO A 224 15.02 9.73 15.32
N ASN A 225 14.76 10.36 16.49
CA ASN A 225 13.87 9.84 17.54
C ASN A 225 12.41 10.32 17.44
N ASP A 226 11.99 10.97 16.35
CA ASP A 226 10.63 11.51 16.18
C ASP A 226 9.53 10.42 15.96
N GLY A 227 9.83 9.18 16.34
CA GLY A 227 8.88 8.06 16.22
C GLY A 227 8.92 7.35 14.86
N ALA A 228 9.61 7.89 13.85
CA ALA A 228 9.79 7.27 12.56
C ALA A 228 10.38 5.86 12.68
N GLU A 229 11.45 5.69 13.43
CA GLU A 229 12.15 4.41 13.61
C GLU A 229 11.26 3.26 14.11
N ARG A 230 10.24 3.58 14.91
CA ARG A 230 9.30 2.58 15.43
C ARG A 230 8.31 2.11 14.37
N ILE A 231 8.00 2.97 13.40
CA ILE A 231 6.97 2.72 12.38
C ILE A 231 7.59 2.06 11.16
N VAL A 232 8.81 2.46 10.78
CA VAL A 232 9.45 2.02 9.52
C VAL A 232 10.10 0.65 9.56
N GLN A 233 9.91 -0.11 10.63
CA GLN A 233 10.31 -1.52 10.74
C GLN A 233 11.80 -1.77 10.40
N GLY A 234 12.70 -0.92 10.92
CA GLY A 234 14.15 -1.05 10.71
C GLY A 234 14.68 -0.48 9.39
N ARG A 235 13.87 0.28 8.63
CA ARG A 235 14.36 1.00 7.45
C ARG A 235 15.26 2.17 7.87
N PRO A 236 16.23 2.54 7.03
CA PRO A 236 17.15 3.63 7.35
C PRO A 236 16.40 4.96 7.53
N VAL A 237 16.68 5.63 8.63
CA VAL A 237 16.23 7.00 8.93
C VAL A 237 17.46 7.86 9.16
N PHE A 238 17.60 8.92 8.39
CA PHE A 238 18.70 9.88 8.51
C PHE A 238 18.19 11.21 9.05
N ALA A 239 19.00 11.89 9.85
CA ALA A 239 18.69 13.27 10.24
C ALA A 239 18.83 14.20 9.03
N LYS A 240 17.93 15.19 8.88
CA LYS A 240 18.12 16.30 7.94
C LYS A 240 19.41 17.04 8.31
N GLY A 241 20.31 17.23 7.32
CA GLY A 241 21.64 17.79 7.56
C GLY A 241 22.69 16.80 8.06
N ALA A 242 22.38 15.50 8.06
CA ALA A 242 23.40 14.46 8.28
C ALA A 242 24.50 14.51 7.20
N ASP A 243 25.61 13.86 7.50
CA ASP A 243 26.74 13.69 6.59
C ASP A 243 26.26 13.14 5.23
N SER A 244 26.39 13.97 4.19
CA SER A 244 25.91 13.65 2.83
C SER A 244 26.56 12.38 2.29
N ASP A 245 27.83 12.11 2.63
CA ASP A 245 28.53 10.93 2.17
C ASP A 245 27.91 9.64 2.73
N LYS A 246 27.49 9.66 4.00
CA LYS A 246 26.81 8.51 4.62
C LYS A 246 25.44 8.26 4.00
N LEU A 247 24.70 9.31 3.68
CA LEU A 247 23.42 9.20 2.99
C LEU A 247 23.62 8.60 1.59
N LEU A 248 24.57 9.14 0.82
CA LEU A 248 24.88 8.66 -0.53
C LEU A 248 25.33 7.20 -0.53
N ASP A 249 26.15 6.79 0.43
CA ASP A 249 26.58 5.40 0.56
C ASP A 249 25.41 4.47 0.89
N ALA A 250 24.50 4.89 1.77
CA ALA A 250 23.28 4.12 2.07
C ALA A 250 22.36 3.99 0.84
N LEU A 251 22.15 5.08 0.09
CA LEU A 251 21.35 5.05 -1.13
C LEU A 251 21.96 4.11 -2.19
N ARG A 252 23.29 4.12 -2.34
CA ARG A 252 24.01 3.22 -3.26
C ARG A 252 23.92 1.75 -2.83
N ALA A 253 23.97 1.48 -1.53
CA ALA A 253 23.86 0.12 -0.99
C ALA A 253 22.48 -0.49 -1.21
N ILE A 254 21.44 0.36 -1.25
CA ILE A 254 20.04 -0.04 -1.45
C ILE A 254 19.72 -0.20 -2.95
N ALA A 255 20.35 0.61 -3.81
CA ALA A 255 20.09 0.53 -5.25
C ALA A 255 20.47 -0.85 -5.81
N PRO A 256 19.59 -1.48 -6.59
CA PRO A 256 19.90 -2.78 -7.18
C PRO A 256 21.15 -2.68 -8.10
N PRO A 257 21.97 -3.74 -8.16
CA PRO A 257 23.16 -3.74 -9.00
C PRO A 257 22.77 -3.56 -10.47
N LYS A 258 23.52 -2.70 -11.20
CA LYS A 258 23.29 -2.49 -12.64
C LYS A 258 23.30 -3.84 -13.37
N LYS A 259 22.19 -4.22 -13.99
CA LYS A 259 22.25 -5.25 -15.03
C LYS A 259 23.14 -4.72 -16.14
N ARG A 260 24.27 -5.37 -16.39
CA ARG A 260 25.06 -5.11 -17.60
C ARG A 260 24.14 -5.35 -18.79
N ALA A 261 24.04 -4.35 -19.66
CA ALA A 261 23.39 -4.54 -20.96
C ALA A 261 24.08 -5.73 -21.68
N PRO A 262 23.30 -6.55 -22.38
CA PRO A 262 23.83 -7.70 -23.12
C PRO A 262 24.81 -7.28 -24.21
#